data_0ac95677d424a70788eea792a8665919
#
_entry.id   0ac95677d424a70788eea792a8665919
#
_cell.length_a   1.000
_cell.length_b   1.000
_cell.length_c   1.000
_cell.angle_alpha   90.00
_cell.angle_beta   90.00
_cell.angle_gamma   90.00
#
_symmetry.space_group_name_H-M   'P 1'
#
loop_
_entity.id
_entity.type
_entity.pdbx_description
1 polymer ?
#
loop_
_entity_poly.entity_id
_entity_poly.type
_entity_poly.pdbx_seq_one_letter_code
_entity_poly.pdbx_strand_id
1 'polypeptide(L)'
;NSFYVSNPDSGYSADNIAPGFSQGVYYTYSPGVVAVHYDVPGNEDVDFYEILKNGESYLTTSETFFEDSLGFGASAIYQIRGTDVHGNVGEYSDPIEAVSGTAGDVTWDNTVDLLDVIRVVYMALHPVESFTIDEIWSADVNQDDVIDVSDVIPIVDIIMGGSLSQLQYE
;
A
#
# COMPACT_ATOMS: atom_id res chain seq x y z
N ASN A 1 68.54 -24.57 -13.37
CA ASN A 1 67.08 -24.59 -13.15
C ASN A 1 66.63 -23.18 -12.74
N SER A 2 66.00 -22.47 -13.68
CA SER A 2 65.44 -21.19 -13.44
C SER A 2 63.97 -21.38 -13.04
N PHE A 3 63.61 -20.98 -11.81
CA PHE A 3 62.23 -20.95 -11.37
C PHE A 3 61.65 -19.59 -11.76
N TYR A 4 60.61 -19.58 -12.56
CA TYR A 4 59.79 -18.39 -12.77
C TYR A 4 58.81 -18.26 -11.61
N VAL A 5 58.99 -17.25 -10.80
CA VAL A 5 57.97 -16.84 -9.79
C VAL A 5 57.07 -15.87 -10.47
N SER A 6 55.86 -16.26 -10.75
CA SER A 6 54.80 -15.28 -11.14
C SER A 6 54.48 -14.41 -9.92
N ASN A 7 54.41 -13.10 -10.12
CA ASN A 7 53.82 -12.22 -9.10
C ASN A 7 52.38 -12.69 -8.82
N PRO A 8 51.96 -12.81 -7.57
CA PRO A 8 50.59 -13.06 -7.27
C PRO A 8 49.77 -11.86 -7.79
N ASP A 9 48.93 -12.13 -8.76
CA ASP A 9 47.94 -11.15 -9.19
C ASP A 9 46.82 -11.16 -8.15
N SER A 10 46.72 -10.07 -7.37
CA SER A 10 45.65 -9.90 -6.40
C SER A 10 44.47 -9.28 -7.13
N GLY A 11 43.69 -10.09 -7.81
CA GLY A 11 42.37 -9.74 -8.26
C GLY A 11 41.40 -9.83 -7.09
N TYR A 12 40.71 -8.76 -6.75
CA TYR A 12 39.51 -8.85 -5.93
C TYR A 12 38.31 -9.07 -6.86
N SER A 13 37.42 -9.94 -6.40
CA SER A 13 36.13 -10.12 -7.08
C SER A 13 35.34 -8.81 -6.93
N ALA A 14 35.02 -8.17 -8.04
CA ALA A 14 34.00 -7.14 -7.99
C ALA A 14 32.64 -7.82 -7.85
N ASP A 15 31.84 -7.39 -6.89
CA ASP A 15 30.48 -7.83 -6.79
C ASP A 15 29.68 -7.28 -7.99
N ASN A 16 29.09 -8.18 -8.74
CA ASN A 16 28.26 -7.86 -9.91
C ASN A 16 26.91 -8.60 -9.86
N ILE A 17 26.51 -9.03 -8.66
CA ILE A 17 25.23 -9.70 -8.43
C ILE A 17 24.24 -8.61 -8.00
N ALA A 18 23.22 -8.39 -8.82
CA ALA A 18 22.15 -7.45 -8.47
C ALA A 18 21.28 -8.00 -7.33
N PRO A 19 20.74 -7.16 -6.45
CA PRO A 19 19.78 -7.56 -5.46
C PRO A 19 18.58 -8.29 -6.08
N GLY A 20 18.06 -9.30 -5.37
CA GLY A 20 16.78 -9.90 -5.70
C GLY A 20 15.65 -8.86 -5.62
N PHE A 21 14.48 -9.20 -6.13
CA PHE A 21 13.33 -8.30 -5.95
C PHE A 21 12.80 -8.37 -4.52
N SER A 22 12.23 -7.28 -4.04
CA SER A 22 11.60 -7.21 -2.72
C SER A 22 10.42 -8.17 -2.65
N GLN A 23 10.44 -9.04 -1.65
CA GLN A 23 9.34 -9.95 -1.34
C GLN A 23 8.50 -9.38 -0.19
N GLY A 24 7.37 -10.01 0.10
CA GLY A 24 6.54 -9.60 1.23
C GLY A 24 6.01 -8.18 1.10
N VAL A 25 5.75 -7.71 -0.13
CA VAL A 25 5.16 -6.39 -0.35
C VAL A 25 3.71 -6.41 0.08
N TYR A 26 3.36 -5.55 1.03
CA TYR A 26 1.99 -5.36 1.50
C TYR A 26 1.75 -3.89 1.81
N TYR A 27 0.51 -3.51 1.98
CA TYR A 27 0.16 -2.15 2.40
C TYR A 27 -0.83 -2.14 3.55
N THR A 28 -0.80 -1.06 4.30
CA THR A 28 -1.84 -0.66 5.23
C THR A 28 -2.35 0.71 4.81
N TYR A 29 -3.52 1.11 5.26
CA TYR A 29 -4.04 2.44 4.99
C TYR A 29 -4.57 3.13 6.25
N SER A 30 -4.59 4.43 6.18
CA SER A 30 -5.30 5.34 7.05
C SER A 30 -6.02 6.35 6.17
N PRO A 31 -6.92 7.20 6.71
CA PRO A 31 -7.71 8.13 5.88
C PRO A 31 -6.90 8.89 4.82
N GLY A 32 -7.08 8.52 3.55
CA GLY A 32 -6.42 9.18 2.42
C GLY A 32 -4.93 8.90 2.22
N VAL A 33 -4.33 8.02 3.04
CA VAL A 33 -2.90 7.68 2.99
C VAL A 33 -2.72 6.18 2.91
N VAL A 34 -1.80 5.72 2.09
CA VAL A 34 -1.31 4.33 2.08
C VAL A 34 0.12 4.28 2.61
N ALA A 35 0.43 3.26 3.41
CA ALA A 35 1.79 2.91 3.82
C ALA A 35 2.15 1.57 3.17
N VAL A 36 3.10 1.58 2.25
CA VAL A 36 3.58 0.39 1.56
C VAL A 36 4.85 -0.10 2.25
N HIS A 37 4.85 -1.37 2.64
CA HIS A 37 5.93 -2.05 3.33
C HIS A 37 6.48 -3.17 2.45
N TYR A 38 7.76 -3.46 2.58
CA TYR A 38 8.42 -4.53 1.86
C TYR A 38 9.62 -5.07 2.62
N ASP A 39 9.93 -6.35 2.41
CA ASP A 39 11.07 -6.98 3.05
C ASP A 39 12.37 -6.71 2.29
N VAL A 40 13.45 -6.57 3.03
CA VAL A 40 14.80 -6.60 2.44
C VAL A 40 15.08 -8.02 1.97
N PRO A 41 15.53 -8.24 0.72
CA PRO A 41 16.02 -9.54 0.31
C PRO A 41 17.12 -10.02 1.26
N GLY A 42 16.97 -11.22 1.84
CA GLY A 42 17.88 -11.68 2.89
C GLY A 42 19.34 -11.80 2.42
N ASN A 43 20.27 -11.23 3.17
CA ASN A 43 21.72 -11.19 2.97
C ASN A 43 22.22 -10.29 1.83
N GLU A 44 21.48 -9.30 1.42
CA GLU A 44 21.91 -8.38 0.37
C GLU A 44 22.27 -7.02 0.96
N ASP A 45 23.27 -6.39 0.35
CA ASP A 45 23.81 -5.09 0.73
C ASP A 45 23.11 -3.95 -0.05
N VAL A 46 21.79 -3.92 0.01
CA VAL A 46 20.98 -2.88 -0.67
C VAL A 46 21.31 -1.51 -0.09
N ASP A 47 21.68 -0.58 -0.96
CA ASP A 47 21.97 0.82 -0.62
C ASP A 47 20.68 1.65 -0.61
N PHE A 48 19.86 1.50 -1.65
CA PHE A 48 18.56 2.19 -1.75
C PHE A 48 17.56 1.41 -2.59
N TYR A 49 16.30 1.79 -2.42
CA TYR A 49 15.18 1.31 -3.21
C TYR A 49 14.64 2.41 -4.12
N GLU A 50 14.28 2.03 -5.34
CA GLU A 50 13.52 2.84 -6.26
C GLU A 50 12.09 2.34 -6.34
N ILE A 51 11.13 3.25 -6.20
CA ILE A 51 9.70 2.98 -6.22
C ILE A 51 9.11 3.58 -7.49
N LEU A 52 8.37 2.76 -8.24
CA LEU A 52 7.46 3.23 -9.27
C LEU A 52 6.07 3.41 -8.70
N LYS A 53 5.38 4.46 -9.12
CA LYS A 53 3.95 4.70 -8.92
C LYS A 53 3.28 4.80 -10.29
N ASN A 54 2.34 3.90 -10.56
CA ASN A 54 1.64 3.81 -11.85
C ASN A 54 2.59 3.71 -13.07
N GLY A 55 3.74 3.02 -12.88
CA GLY A 55 4.75 2.81 -13.91
C GLY A 55 5.75 3.97 -14.11
N GLU A 56 5.62 5.05 -13.34
CA GLU A 56 6.54 6.18 -13.37
C GLU A 56 7.41 6.23 -12.12
N SER A 57 8.66 6.75 -12.24
CA SER A 57 9.55 6.93 -11.08
C SER A 57 8.93 7.90 -10.08
N TYR A 58 8.77 7.45 -8.84
CA TYR A 58 8.09 8.21 -7.80
C TYR A 58 9.03 8.62 -6.67
N LEU A 59 9.74 7.65 -6.08
CA LEU A 59 10.53 7.85 -4.87
C LEU A 59 11.78 6.98 -4.89
N THR A 60 12.85 7.49 -4.26
CA THR A 60 14.04 6.70 -3.89
C THR A 60 14.24 6.83 -2.38
N THR A 61 14.43 5.71 -1.68
CA THR A 61 14.58 5.66 -0.23
C THR A 61 15.50 4.51 0.20
N SER A 62 16.13 4.64 1.37
CA SER A 62 16.83 3.54 2.05
C SER A 62 15.96 2.80 3.07
N GLU A 63 14.75 3.29 3.32
CA GLU A 63 13.80 2.66 4.23
C GLU A 63 13.08 1.49 3.55
N THR A 64 12.52 0.59 4.34
CA THR A 64 11.74 -0.57 3.87
C THR A 64 10.23 -0.31 3.87
N PHE A 65 9.85 0.95 3.95
CA PHE A 65 8.48 1.41 3.81
C PHE A 65 8.45 2.85 3.30
N PHE A 66 7.31 3.27 2.78
CA PHE A 66 7.02 4.67 2.47
C PHE A 66 5.52 4.93 2.61
N GLU A 67 5.17 6.20 2.77
CA GLU A 67 3.79 6.66 2.79
C GLU A 67 3.49 7.50 1.56
N ASP A 68 2.25 7.39 1.06
CA ASP A 68 1.76 8.20 -0.06
C ASP A 68 0.34 8.69 0.22
N SER A 69 0.11 9.99 0.01
CA SER A 69 -1.19 10.63 0.17
C SER A 69 -1.95 10.55 -1.15
N LEU A 70 -2.95 9.69 -1.22
CA LEU A 70 -3.74 9.46 -2.43
C LEU A 70 -5.08 10.21 -2.43
N GLY A 71 -5.56 10.63 -1.26
CA GLY A 71 -6.95 11.04 -1.07
C GLY A 71 -7.85 9.82 -0.79
N PHE A 72 -9.04 10.05 -0.28
CA PHE A 72 -9.97 8.99 0.14
C PHE A 72 -10.38 8.10 -1.03
N GLY A 73 -10.30 6.78 -0.84
CA GLY A 73 -10.72 5.77 -1.81
C GLY A 73 -9.93 5.74 -3.12
N ALA A 74 -8.87 6.54 -3.23
CA ALA A 74 -8.01 6.51 -4.41
C ALA A 74 -7.03 5.35 -4.35
N SER A 75 -6.67 4.79 -5.51
CA SER A 75 -5.69 3.72 -5.62
C SER A 75 -4.47 4.11 -6.45
N ALA A 76 -3.36 3.43 -6.21
CA ALA A 76 -2.17 3.50 -7.04
C ALA A 76 -1.46 2.14 -7.07
N ILE A 77 -0.75 1.88 -8.16
CA ILE A 77 0.04 0.67 -8.36
C ILE A 77 1.49 1.00 -8.06
N TYR A 78 2.11 0.21 -7.18
CA TYR A 78 3.52 0.36 -6.81
C TYR A 78 4.33 -0.86 -7.20
N GLN A 79 5.58 -0.62 -7.58
CA GLN A 79 6.60 -1.63 -7.78
C GLN A 79 7.91 -1.13 -7.17
N ILE A 80 8.69 -2.03 -6.57
CA ILE A 80 9.90 -1.69 -5.81
C ILE A 80 11.07 -2.49 -6.38
N ARG A 81 12.25 -1.87 -6.51
CA ARG A 81 13.51 -2.57 -6.76
C ARG A 81 14.62 -2.02 -5.89
N GLY A 82 15.61 -2.86 -5.58
CA GLY A 82 16.82 -2.46 -4.86
C GLY A 82 17.98 -2.17 -5.79
N THR A 83 18.88 -1.32 -5.34
CA THR A 83 20.22 -1.13 -5.89
C THR A 83 21.21 -1.35 -4.77
N ASP A 84 22.27 -2.14 -5.00
CA ASP A 84 23.29 -2.44 -4.00
C ASP A 84 24.35 -1.32 -3.89
N VAL A 85 25.24 -1.45 -2.91
CA VAL A 85 26.34 -0.52 -2.67
C VAL A 85 27.39 -0.48 -3.80
N HIS A 86 27.36 -1.44 -4.73
CA HIS A 86 28.23 -1.50 -5.89
C HIS A 86 27.58 -0.96 -7.17
N GLY A 87 26.28 -0.58 -7.07
CA GLY A 87 25.51 -0.02 -8.18
C GLY A 87 24.84 -1.07 -9.06
N ASN A 88 24.77 -2.33 -8.64
CA ASN A 88 24.00 -3.34 -9.36
C ASN A 88 22.51 -3.14 -9.08
N VAL A 89 21.70 -3.11 -10.12
CA VAL A 89 20.27 -2.80 -10.06
C VAL A 89 19.46 -4.07 -10.20
N GLY A 90 18.59 -4.34 -9.21
CA GLY A 90 17.70 -5.49 -9.20
C GLY A 90 16.48 -5.34 -10.10
N GLU A 91 15.70 -6.41 -10.19
CA GLU A 91 14.42 -6.43 -10.87
C GLU A 91 13.33 -5.79 -10.01
N TYR A 92 12.28 -5.27 -10.63
CA TYR A 92 11.12 -4.78 -9.88
C TYR A 92 10.32 -5.94 -9.28
N SER A 93 9.71 -5.69 -8.12
CA SER A 93 8.71 -6.58 -7.52
C SER A 93 7.51 -6.77 -8.44
N ASP A 94 6.68 -7.77 -8.14
CA ASP A 94 5.33 -7.82 -8.67
C ASP A 94 4.58 -6.52 -8.28
N PRO A 95 3.69 -6.01 -9.16
CA PRO A 95 2.92 -4.82 -8.86
C PRO A 95 1.92 -5.07 -7.73
N ILE A 96 1.83 -4.12 -6.79
CA ILE A 96 0.79 -4.09 -5.77
C ILE A 96 -0.11 -2.89 -5.99
N GLU A 97 -1.42 -3.10 -6.05
CA GLU A 97 -2.41 -2.02 -6.04
C GLU A 97 -2.79 -1.74 -4.59
N ALA A 98 -2.51 -0.53 -4.12
CA ALA A 98 -2.86 -0.07 -2.78
C ALA A 98 -3.99 0.97 -2.86
N VAL A 99 -4.96 0.84 -1.97
CA VAL A 99 -6.15 1.71 -1.89
C VAL A 99 -6.14 2.45 -0.56
N SER A 100 -6.40 3.75 -0.55
CA SER A 100 -6.30 4.63 0.61
C SER A 100 -7.59 4.76 1.42
N GLY A 101 -8.29 3.66 1.58
CA GLY A 101 -9.54 3.56 2.34
C GLY A 101 -10.62 2.87 1.54
N THR A 102 -11.55 2.26 2.26
CA THR A 102 -12.68 1.53 1.70
C THR A 102 -13.97 2.17 2.18
N ALA A 103 -14.88 2.49 1.25
CA ALA A 103 -16.22 2.92 1.62
C ALA A 103 -16.89 1.83 2.46
N GLY A 104 -17.46 2.20 3.59
CA GLY A 104 -18.03 1.27 4.54
C GLY A 104 -17.12 0.86 5.70
N ASP A 105 -15.80 1.08 5.62
CA ASP A 105 -14.87 0.93 6.74
C ASP A 105 -14.83 2.23 7.56
N VAL A 106 -15.82 2.40 8.42
CA VAL A 106 -16.04 3.63 9.20
C VAL A 106 -15.20 3.63 10.47
N THR A 107 -14.78 2.47 10.93
CA THR A 107 -13.90 2.30 12.09
C THR A 107 -12.43 2.40 11.75
N TRP A 108 -12.08 2.36 10.45
CA TRP A 108 -10.72 2.42 9.92
C TRP A 108 -9.79 1.31 10.44
N ASP A 109 -10.36 0.12 10.61
CA ASP A 109 -9.61 -1.07 11.04
C ASP A 109 -9.18 -1.98 9.88
N ASN A 110 -9.36 -1.52 8.64
CA ASN A 110 -9.08 -2.18 7.37
C ASN A 110 -10.01 -3.38 7.07
N THR A 111 -11.16 -3.44 7.73
CA THR A 111 -12.19 -4.43 7.45
C THR A 111 -13.56 -3.76 7.41
N VAL A 112 -14.42 -4.20 6.51
CA VAL A 112 -15.83 -3.79 6.52
C VAL A 112 -16.62 -4.88 7.23
N ASP A 113 -17.06 -4.60 8.45
CA ASP A 113 -17.74 -5.58 9.27
C ASP A 113 -18.92 -5.00 10.10
N LEU A 114 -19.42 -5.77 11.06
CA LEU A 114 -20.55 -5.35 11.90
C LEU A 114 -20.24 -4.10 12.76
N LEU A 115 -18.98 -3.84 13.09
CA LEU A 115 -18.63 -2.65 13.87
C LEU A 115 -18.87 -1.38 13.08
N ASP A 116 -18.66 -1.41 11.77
CA ASP A 116 -18.95 -0.29 10.86
C ASP A 116 -20.45 -0.04 10.77
N VAL A 117 -21.24 -1.10 10.64
CA VAL A 117 -22.71 -0.99 10.68
C VAL A 117 -23.17 -0.30 11.97
N ILE A 118 -22.62 -0.70 13.11
CA ILE A 118 -22.95 -0.09 14.42
C ILE A 118 -22.53 1.39 14.42
N ARG A 119 -21.37 1.72 13.85
CA ARG A 119 -20.88 3.10 13.78
C ARG A 119 -21.77 3.98 12.90
N VAL A 120 -22.16 3.52 11.72
CA VAL A 120 -23.08 4.25 10.84
C VAL A 120 -24.44 4.46 11.49
N VAL A 121 -25.00 3.42 12.12
CA VAL A 121 -26.27 3.55 12.87
C VAL A 121 -26.14 4.57 14.00
N TYR A 122 -25.02 4.58 14.72
CA TYR A 122 -24.76 5.60 15.74
C TYR A 122 -24.76 7.00 15.15
N MET A 123 -24.03 7.21 14.04
CA MET A 123 -23.96 8.51 13.35
C MET A 123 -25.33 8.98 12.87
N ALA A 124 -26.12 8.11 12.26
CA ALA A 124 -27.47 8.38 11.81
C ALA A 124 -28.43 8.81 12.95
N LEU A 125 -28.25 8.24 14.14
CA LEU A 125 -29.06 8.58 15.32
C LEU A 125 -28.59 9.85 16.04
N HIS A 126 -27.37 10.34 15.77
CA HIS A 126 -26.75 11.47 16.44
C HIS A 126 -26.32 12.59 15.46
N PRO A 127 -27.21 13.07 14.57
CA PRO A 127 -26.84 13.98 13.49
C PRO A 127 -26.37 15.38 13.96
N VAL A 128 -26.48 15.66 15.25
CA VAL A 128 -26.01 16.90 15.88
C VAL A 128 -24.59 16.80 16.43
N GLU A 129 -24.01 15.62 16.48
CA GLU A 129 -22.63 15.41 16.87
C GLU A 129 -21.68 15.75 15.70
N SER A 130 -20.45 16.13 16.04
CA SER A 130 -19.42 16.40 15.04
C SER A 130 -18.64 15.12 14.78
N PHE A 131 -18.70 14.61 13.56
CA PHE A 131 -17.89 13.51 13.08
C PHE A 131 -16.73 14.03 12.23
N THR A 132 -15.69 13.24 12.11
CA THR A 132 -14.55 13.60 11.25
C THR A 132 -14.95 13.50 9.76
N ILE A 133 -14.20 14.19 8.90
CA ILE A 133 -14.48 14.17 7.46
C ILE A 133 -14.29 12.76 6.88
N ASP A 134 -13.36 12.00 7.43
CA ASP A 134 -13.05 10.63 7.05
C ASP A 134 -14.18 9.67 7.43
N GLU A 135 -14.74 9.82 8.66
CA GLU A 135 -15.90 9.03 9.09
C GLU A 135 -17.12 9.33 8.22
N ILE A 136 -17.36 10.63 7.90
CA ILE A 136 -18.45 11.02 7.01
C ILE A 136 -18.27 10.39 5.63
N TRP A 137 -17.07 10.49 5.05
CA TRP A 137 -16.79 9.92 3.73
C TRP A 137 -16.97 8.40 3.69
N SER A 138 -16.48 7.68 4.70
CA SER A 138 -16.58 6.22 4.73
C SER A 138 -17.97 5.72 5.08
N ALA A 139 -18.78 6.52 5.82
CA ALA A 139 -20.14 6.18 6.23
C ALA A 139 -21.18 6.44 5.13
N ASP A 140 -21.00 7.48 4.32
CA ASP A 140 -21.86 7.81 3.19
C ASP A 140 -21.56 6.91 1.98
N VAL A 141 -21.99 5.66 2.08
CA VAL A 141 -21.66 4.62 1.09
C VAL A 141 -22.46 4.76 -0.18
N ASN A 142 -23.67 5.31 -0.10
CA ASN A 142 -24.53 5.56 -1.25
C ASN A 142 -24.25 6.92 -1.93
N GLN A 143 -23.41 7.78 -1.32
CA GLN A 143 -22.97 9.10 -1.81
C GLN A 143 -24.12 10.09 -2.05
N ASP A 144 -25.10 10.10 -1.13
CA ASP A 144 -26.23 11.04 -1.18
C ASP A 144 -26.06 12.27 -0.26
N ASP A 145 -24.88 12.40 0.38
CA ASP A 145 -24.51 13.43 1.35
C ASP A 145 -25.32 13.37 2.69
N VAL A 146 -26.01 12.26 2.95
CA VAL A 146 -26.81 12.04 4.15
C VAL A 146 -26.47 10.72 4.82
N ILE A 147 -25.94 10.73 6.01
CA ILE A 147 -25.69 9.49 6.75
C ILE A 147 -26.98 9.03 7.43
N ASP A 148 -27.57 7.96 6.90
CA ASP A 148 -28.80 7.37 7.45
C ASP A 148 -28.84 5.83 7.27
N VAL A 149 -30.03 5.24 7.45
CA VAL A 149 -30.19 3.78 7.32
C VAL A 149 -29.96 3.25 5.91
N SER A 150 -30.02 4.12 4.88
CA SER A 150 -29.77 3.71 3.50
C SER A 150 -28.31 3.35 3.25
N ASP A 151 -27.36 3.91 4.05
CA ASP A 151 -25.94 3.55 4.00
C ASP A 151 -25.64 2.20 4.65
N VAL A 152 -26.45 1.79 5.58
CA VAL A 152 -26.30 0.48 6.25
C VAL A 152 -26.50 -0.67 5.27
N ILE A 153 -27.41 -0.51 4.30
CA ILE A 153 -27.74 -1.57 3.35
C ILE A 153 -26.54 -1.99 2.50
N PRO A 154 -25.80 -1.07 1.84
CA PRO A 154 -24.60 -1.42 1.09
C PRO A 154 -23.50 -2.00 1.96
N ILE A 155 -23.32 -1.54 3.19
CA ILE A 155 -22.32 -2.12 4.11
C ILE A 155 -22.66 -3.58 4.43
N VAL A 156 -23.93 -3.88 4.73
CA VAL A 156 -24.37 -5.25 4.97
C VAL A 156 -24.20 -6.12 3.72
N ASP A 157 -24.44 -5.57 2.53
CA ASP A 157 -24.21 -6.30 1.27
C ASP A 157 -22.74 -6.65 1.07
N ILE A 158 -21.81 -5.73 1.35
CA ILE A 158 -20.36 -5.99 1.34
C ILE A 158 -20.00 -7.12 2.29
N ILE A 159 -20.48 -7.08 3.55
CA ILE A 159 -20.24 -8.11 4.57
C ILE A 159 -20.73 -9.48 4.12
N MET A 160 -21.83 -9.53 3.36
CA MET A 160 -22.40 -10.76 2.82
C MET A 160 -21.67 -11.27 1.55
N GLY A 161 -20.60 -10.60 1.13
CA GLY A 161 -19.81 -10.96 -0.06
C GLY A 161 -20.30 -10.31 -1.36
N GLY A 162 -21.15 -9.29 -1.27
CA GLY A 162 -21.53 -8.42 -2.37
C GLY A 162 -20.41 -7.45 -2.78
N SER A 163 -20.67 -6.68 -3.81
CA SER A 163 -19.75 -5.66 -4.32
C SER A 163 -20.50 -4.35 -4.54
N LEU A 164 -19.90 -3.24 -4.14
CA LEU A 164 -20.44 -1.88 -4.35
C LEU A 164 -20.74 -1.59 -5.84
N SER A 165 -20.11 -2.30 -6.77
CA SER A 165 -20.31 -2.10 -8.21
C SER A 165 -21.75 -2.38 -8.70
N GLN A 166 -22.60 -2.98 -7.86
CA GLN A 166 -24.01 -3.29 -8.19
C GLN A 166 -24.99 -2.22 -7.65
N LEU A 167 -24.51 -1.24 -6.91
CA LEU A 167 -25.34 -0.24 -6.22
C LEU A 167 -25.45 1.08 -6.99
N GLN A 168 -25.05 1.12 -8.27
CA GLN A 168 -25.35 2.28 -9.12
C GLN A 168 -26.86 2.25 -9.45
N TYR A 169 -27.60 3.00 -8.68
CA TYR A 169 -29.02 3.24 -8.89
C TYR A 169 -29.24 4.02 -10.19
N GLU A 170 -30.18 3.54 -10.99
CA GLU A 170 -30.75 4.26 -12.16
C GLU A 170 -31.46 5.56 -11.73
#